data_cb3974f41044b84b9d600287756788fd
#
_entry.id   cb3974f41044b84b9d600287756788fd
#
_cell.length_a   1.000
_cell.length_b   1.000
_cell.length_c   1.000
_cell.angle_alpha   90.00
_cell.angle_beta   90.00
_cell.angle_gamma   90.00
#
_symmetry.space_group_name_H-M   'P 1'
#
loop_
_entity.id
_entity.type
_entity.pdbx_description
1 polymer ?
#
loop_
_entity_poly.entity_id
_entity_poly.type
_entity_poly.pdbx_seq_one_letter_code
_entity_poly.pdbx_strand_id
1 'polypeptide(L)'
;MTKITEVAAAVIERPGEFLLAQRPAGKPYPGYWEFPGGKIEPGEDPRSALVRELREELGIEVRAATPWITRVYAYTHATVRLHFWRVTAWDGEPQPLEDQDIRWQSVAAPDVAPMLPANAPVLAALALPAVMIVSDATAMGIDRWIERLTALVVQEQVLVQVREKAMEHLRVQHLVSRALTRAEPFGSRVVVNSDSGSFPQATGIHLTSRALMEATARPAALLVGASCHDADQLAQAVRLGLDYAVLGAVKPTASHPGATPLGWERFADLARDLPMPVYAIGGLTRADLAEAREHGAHGVALLSAAFG
;
A
#
# COMPACT_ATOMS: atom_id res chain seq x y z
N MET A 1 -21.92 -23.32 -5.08
CA MET A 1 -21.01 -22.18 -4.94
C MET A 1 -21.25 -21.55 -3.58
N THR A 2 -20.24 -21.39 -2.76
CA THR A 2 -20.37 -20.71 -1.46
C THR A 2 -20.73 -19.25 -1.71
N LYS A 3 -21.83 -18.78 -1.09
CA LYS A 3 -22.26 -17.38 -1.23
C LYS A 3 -21.17 -16.45 -0.64
N ILE A 4 -20.62 -15.57 -1.45
CA ILE A 4 -19.68 -14.54 -0.99
C ILE A 4 -20.50 -13.33 -0.56
N THR A 5 -20.23 -12.83 0.65
CA THR A 5 -20.85 -11.61 1.16
C THR A 5 -19.91 -10.43 0.83
N GLU A 6 -20.44 -9.45 0.10
CA GLU A 6 -19.72 -8.21 -0.21
C GLU A 6 -19.80 -7.25 0.98
N VAL A 7 -18.69 -6.64 1.34
CA VAL A 7 -18.55 -5.74 2.50
C VAL A 7 -17.73 -4.52 2.11
N ALA A 8 -18.19 -3.33 2.43
CA ALA A 8 -17.41 -2.11 2.35
C ALA A 8 -16.79 -1.80 3.72
N ALA A 9 -15.48 -1.59 3.77
CA ALA A 9 -14.73 -1.33 4.99
C ALA A 9 -13.93 -0.03 4.88
N ALA A 10 -13.94 0.79 5.93
CA ALA A 10 -13.30 2.09 5.98
C ALA A 10 -11.98 2.06 6.72
N VAL A 11 -10.91 2.48 6.06
CA VAL A 11 -9.69 2.92 6.71
C VAL A 11 -9.81 4.42 6.91
N ILE A 12 -10.35 4.84 8.06
CA ILE A 12 -10.52 6.26 8.42
C ILE A 12 -9.20 6.74 8.99
N GLU A 13 -8.58 7.71 8.32
CA GLU A 13 -7.21 8.13 8.59
C GLU A 13 -7.11 9.59 9.00
N ARG A 14 -6.30 9.85 10.04
CA ARG A 14 -5.75 11.14 10.38
C ARG A 14 -4.22 11.05 10.51
N PRO A 15 -3.46 12.13 10.61
CA PRO A 15 -2.00 12.06 10.63
C PRO A 15 -1.43 11.07 11.65
N GLY A 16 -0.83 9.97 11.17
CA GLY A 16 -0.20 8.92 11.98
C GLY A 16 -1.15 7.91 12.63
N GLU A 17 -2.47 8.04 12.45
CA GLU A 17 -3.46 7.20 13.11
C GLU A 17 -4.57 6.73 12.16
N PHE A 18 -5.24 5.65 12.54
CA PHE A 18 -6.46 5.14 11.89
C PHE A 18 -7.47 4.67 12.94
N LEU A 19 -8.75 4.65 12.57
CA LEU A 19 -9.83 4.28 13.47
C LEU A 19 -10.17 2.80 13.34
N LEU A 20 -10.36 2.13 14.48
CA LEU A 20 -10.95 0.80 14.58
C LEU A 20 -12.21 0.82 15.44
N ALA A 21 -13.13 -0.11 15.15
CA ALA A 21 -14.33 -0.38 15.93
C ALA A 21 -14.25 -1.78 16.55
N GLN A 22 -14.82 -1.96 17.75
CA GLN A 22 -14.91 -3.25 18.41
C GLN A 22 -16.25 -3.88 18.14
N ARG A 23 -16.28 -5.14 17.73
CA ARG A 23 -17.52 -5.86 17.43
C ARG A 23 -18.37 -6.06 18.67
N PRO A 24 -19.66 -5.68 18.63
CA PRO A 24 -20.57 -5.83 19.76
C PRO A 24 -20.92 -7.32 20.03
N ALA A 25 -21.49 -7.58 21.21
CA ALA A 25 -21.77 -8.94 21.71
C ALA A 25 -22.70 -9.77 20.78
N GLY A 26 -23.55 -9.16 20.00
CA GLY A 26 -24.50 -9.84 19.10
C GLY A 26 -23.94 -10.26 17.72
N LYS A 27 -22.72 -9.82 17.37
CA LYS A 27 -22.08 -10.14 16.07
C LYS A 27 -21.10 -11.32 16.22
N PRO A 28 -20.79 -12.10 15.16
CA PRO A 28 -19.72 -13.09 15.19
C PRO A 28 -18.38 -12.46 15.59
N TYR A 29 -17.54 -13.16 16.36
CA TYR A 29 -16.30 -12.65 16.94
C TYR A 29 -16.52 -11.44 17.86
N PRO A 30 -17.36 -11.51 18.89
CA PRO A 30 -17.60 -10.39 19.78
C PRO A 30 -16.32 -9.96 20.49
N GLY A 31 -16.12 -8.64 20.64
CA GLY A 31 -14.95 -8.06 21.26
C GLY A 31 -13.69 -7.97 20.37
N TYR A 32 -13.73 -8.52 19.15
CA TYR A 32 -12.66 -8.33 18.17
C TYR A 32 -12.72 -6.94 17.55
N TRP A 33 -11.53 -6.40 17.24
CA TRP A 33 -11.39 -5.12 16.56
C TRP A 33 -11.35 -5.30 15.05
N GLU A 34 -12.00 -4.38 14.34
CA GLU A 34 -12.10 -4.37 12.89
C GLU A 34 -12.12 -2.94 12.34
N PHE A 35 -11.94 -2.81 11.03
CA PHE A 35 -12.22 -1.56 10.33
C PHE A 35 -13.73 -1.34 10.27
N PRO A 36 -14.25 -0.12 10.56
CA PRO A 36 -15.68 0.21 10.48
C PRO A 36 -16.24 -0.06 9.08
N GLY A 37 -17.51 -0.42 9.01
CA GLY A 37 -18.20 -0.68 7.76
C GLY A 37 -19.10 -1.91 7.81
N GLY A 38 -19.80 -2.17 6.70
CA GLY A 38 -20.79 -3.23 6.69
C GLY A 38 -21.09 -3.81 5.33
N LYS A 39 -22.20 -4.56 5.24
CA LYS A 39 -22.58 -5.28 4.04
C LYS A 39 -23.02 -4.32 2.94
N ILE A 40 -22.62 -4.64 1.71
CA ILE A 40 -23.13 -3.99 0.52
C ILE A 40 -24.51 -4.62 0.21
N GLU A 41 -25.54 -3.80 0.13
CA GLU A 41 -26.90 -4.26 -0.17
C GLU A 41 -27.08 -4.58 -1.66
N PRO A 42 -28.07 -5.40 -2.03
CA PRO A 42 -28.33 -5.72 -3.43
C PRO A 42 -28.60 -4.45 -4.27
N GLY A 43 -27.75 -4.23 -5.28
CA GLY A 43 -27.85 -3.07 -6.18
C GLY A 43 -27.14 -1.82 -5.68
N GLU A 44 -26.52 -1.88 -4.49
CA GLU A 44 -25.71 -0.80 -3.94
C GLU A 44 -24.27 -0.89 -4.45
N ASP A 45 -23.64 0.21 -4.77
CA ASP A 45 -22.20 0.26 -5.06
C ASP A 45 -21.38 0.33 -3.76
N PRO A 46 -20.12 -0.13 -3.77
CA PRO A 46 -19.31 -0.20 -2.55
C PRO A 46 -19.09 1.15 -1.85
N ARG A 47 -19.02 2.26 -2.60
CA ARG A 47 -18.83 3.59 -2.01
C ARG A 47 -20.10 4.08 -1.31
N SER A 48 -21.27 3.84 -1.89
CA SER A 48 -22.56 4.18 -1.29
C SER A 48 -22.80 3.39 -0.01
N ALA A 49 -22.50 2.08 -0.02
CA ALA A 49 -22.54 1.24 1.18
C ALA A 49 -21.62 1.78 2.29
N LEU A 50 -20.38 2.14 1.94
CA LEU A 50 -19.43 2.72 2.89
C LEU A 50 -20.00 3.98 3.57
N VAL A 51 -20.52 4.93 2.76
CA VAL A 51 -21.05 6.20 3.27
C VAL A 51 -22.25 5.96 4.20
N ARG A 52 -23.16 5.04 3.82
CA ARG A 52 -24.33 4.67 4.64
C ARG A 52 -23.89 4.05 5.96
N GLU A 53 -23.02 3.03 5.93
CA GLU A 53 -22.55 2.33 7.12
C GLU A 53 -21.80 3.27 8.10
N LEU A 54 -20.93 4.16 7.59
CA LEU A 54 -20.22 5.10 8.46
C LEU A 54 -21.12 6.16 9.08
N ARG A 55 -22.22 6.54 8.42
CA ARG A 55 -23.24 7.39 9.02
C ARG A 55 -24.00 6.65 10.11
N GLU A 56 -24.37 5.39 9.88
CA GLU A 56 -25.13 4.56 10.83
C GLU A 56 -24.26 4.18 12.03
N GLU A 57 -23.05 3.68 11.83
CA GLU A 57 -22.18 3.19 12.89
C GLU A 57 -21.47 4.29 13.67
N LEU A 58 -21.06 5.38 12.99
CA LEU A 58 -20.17 6.40 13.55
C LEU A 58 -20.74 7.83 13.55
N GLY A 59 -21.85 8.08 12.88
CA GLY A 59 -22.46 9.42 12.79
C GLY A 59 -21.67 10.42 11.97
N ILE A 60 -20.80 9.98 11.06
CA ILE A 60 -19.96 10.87 10.24
C ILE A 60 -20.46 10.94 8.79
N GLU A 61 -20.25 12.12 8.18
CA GLU A 61 -20.53 12.36 6.76
C GLU A 61 -19.23 12.33 5.95
N VAL A 62 -19.03 11.28 5.15
CA VAL A 62 -17.82 11.10 4.34
C VAL A 62 -17.73 12.16 3.23
N ARG A 63 -16.62 12.90 3.19
CA ARG A 63 -16.31 13.92 2.18
C ARG A 63 -15.33 13.43 1.13
N ALA A 64 -14.30 12.68 1.56
CA ALA A 64 -13.32 12.09 0.65
C ALA A 64 -13.07 10.62 1.01
N ALA A 65 -13.28 9.75 0.04
CA ALA A 65 -12.98 8.33 0.14
C ALA A 65 -12.44 7.84 -1.20
N THR A 66 -11.31 7.13 -1.17
CA THR A 66 -10.67 6.55 -2.35
C THR A 66 -10.63 5.03 -2.25
N PRO A 67 -10.86 4.28 -3.35
CA PRO A 67 -10.75 2.82 -3.35
C PRO A 67 -9.28 2.42 -3.07
N TRP A 68 -9.09 1.26 -2.45
CA TRP A 68 -7.72 0.85 -2.12
C TRP A 68 -7.47 -0.64 -2.37
N ILE A 69 -7.82 -1.51 -1.42
CA ILE A 69 -7.51 -2.95 -1.46
C ILE A 69 -8.82 -3.73 -1.41
N THR A 70 -8.91 -4.82 -2.18
CA THR A 70 -10.02 -5.76 -2.08
C THR A 70 -9.51 -7.13 -1.64
N ARG A 71 -10.06 -7.69 -0.55
CA ARG A 71 -9.62 -8.97 -0.01
C ARG A 71 -10.78 -9.94 0.14
N VAL A 72 -10.53 -11.20 -0.23
CA VAL A 72 -11.44 -12.30 0.08
C VAL A 72 -10.90 -13.05 1.28
N TYR A 73 -11.77 -13.25 2.28
CA TYR A 73 -11.44 -14.02 3.47
C TYR A 73 -12.53 -15.03 3.78
N ALA A 74 -12.13 -16.29 4.03
CA ALA A 74 -13.02 -17.36 4.42
C ALA A 74 -12.99 -17.53 5.94
N TYR A 75 -14.03 -17.05 6.62
CA TYR A 75 -14.30 -17.37 8.01
C TYR A 75 -14.97 -18.74 8.13
N THR A 76 -15.03 -19.29 9.33
CA THR A 76 -15.72 -20.58 9.57
C THR A 76 -17.22 -20.53 9.23
N HIS A 77 -17.84 -19.36 9.33
CA HIS A 77 -19.29 -19.16 9.13
C HIS A 77 -19.66 -18.50 7.80
N ALA A 78 -18.74 -17.83 7.12
CA ALA A 78 -19.00 -17.14 5.85
C ALA A 78 -17.71 -16.83 5.08
N THR A 79 -17.81 -16.74 3.76
CA THR A 79 -16.77 -16.12 2.93
C THR A 79 -17.18 -14.69 2.64
N VAL A 80 -16.29 -13.75 2.89
CA VAL A 80 -16.50 -12.32 2.67
C VAL A 80 -15.53 -11.77 1.64
N ARG A 81 -15.99 -10.81 0.82
CA ARG A 81 -15.13 -9.95 0.03
C ARG A 81 -15.20 -8.55 0.63
N LEU A 82 -14.06 -8.05 1.10
CA LEU A 82 -13.89 -6.79 1.78
C LEU A 82 -13.31 -5.77 0.80
N HIS A 83 -14.06 -4.73 0.48
CA HIS A 83 -13.62 -3.58 -0.30
C HIS A 83 -13.16 -2.49 0.65
N PHE A 84 -11.84 -2.34 0.82
CA PHE A 84 -11.27 -1.32 1.69
C PHE A 84 -11.17 0.01 0.96
N TRP A 85 -11.65 1.06 1.63
CA TRP A 85 -11.60 2.44 1.19
C TRP A 85 -10.81 3.28 2.18
N ARG A 86 -9.95 4.15 1.70
CA ARG A 86 -9.28 5.13 2.53
C ARG A 86 -10.17 6.36 2.66
N VAL A 87 -10.59 6.69 3.88
CA VAL A 87 -11.42 7.85 4.21
C VAL A 87 -10.53 8.89 4.86
N THR A 88 -10.30 10.01 4.16
CA THR A 88 -9.33 11.05 4.54
C THR A 88 -9.99 12.39 4.88
N ALA A 89 -11.30 12.54 4.62
CA ALA A 89 -12.07 13.71 5.02
C ALA A 89 -13.52 13.34 5.30
N TRP A 90 -14.06 13.90 6.38
CA TRP A 90 -15.45 13.72 6.83
C TRP A 90 -15.89 14.90 7.68
N ASP A 91 -17.19 15.07 7.85
CA ASP A 91 -17.81 15.99 8.81
C ASP A 91 -18.33 15.20 10.02
N GLY A 92 -18.34 15.82 11.17
CA GLY A 92 -18.73 15.23 12.45
C GLY A 92 -17.54 14.59 13.19
N GLU A 93 -17.77 14.25 14.45
CA GLU A 93 -16.80 13.50 15.28
C GLU A 93 -17.26 12.05 15.34
N PRO A 94 -16.40 11.06 15.00
CA PRO A 94 -16.78 9.66 15.08
C PRO A 94 -17.23 9.26 16.49
N GLN A 95 -18.42 8.69 16.60
CA GLN A 95 -19.00 8.23 17.87
C GLN A 95 -19.52 6.79 17.72
N PRO A 96 -19.45 5.95 18.75
CA PRO A 96 -19.98 4.60 18.72
C PRO A 96 -21.51 4.64 18.82
N LEU A 97 -22.22 4.45 17.72
CA LEU A 97 -23.69 4.51 17.68
C LEU A 97 -24.39 3.14 17.76
N GLU A 98 -23.64 2.02 17.63
CA GLU A 98 -24.14 0.64 17.62
C GLU A 98 -23.63 -0.22 18.79
N ASP A 99 -23.52 0.32 20.00
CA ASP A 99 -23.01 -0.38 21.20
C ASP A 99 -21.62 -1.01 21.00
N GLN A 100 -20.80 -0.44 20.11
CA GLN A 100 -19.39 -0.82 19.89
C GLN A 100 -18.45 0.21 20.56
N ASP A 101 -17.26 -0.22 20.94
CA ASP A 101 -16.17 0.70 21.24
C ASP A 101 -15.47 1.14 19.95
N ILE A 102 -14.93 2.37 19.93
CA ILE A 102 -14.08 2.86 18.85
C ILE A 102 -12.76 3.39 19.43
N ARG A 103 -11.64 3.17 18.70
CA ARG A 103 -10.33 3.68 19.13
C ARG A 103 -9.47 4.10 17.94
N TRP A 104 -8.87 5.27 18.08
CA TRP A 104 -7.78 5.67 17.22
C TRP A 104 -6.52 4.86 17.55
N GLN A 105 -5.87 4.33 16.51
CA GLN A 105 -4.71 3.47 16.61
C GLN A 105 -3.54 4.07 15.87
N SER A 106 -2.34 4.02 16.46
CA SER A 106 -1.11 4.38 15.74
C SER A 106 -0.82 3.38 14.62
N VAL A 107 -0.52 3.88 13.42
CA VAL A 107 -0.09 3.03 12.29
C VAL A 107 1.19 2.25 12.63
N ALA A 108 2.10 2.86 13.41
CA ALA A 108 3.37 2.25 13.77
C ALA A 108 3.23 1.12 14.82
N ALA A 109 2.26 1.22 15.73
CA ALA A 109 2.08 0.27 16.83
C ALA A 109 0.62 0.24 17.31
N PRO A 110 -0.28 -0.48 16.60
CA PRO A 110 -1.63 -0.71 17.11
C PRO A 110 -1.59 -1.50 18.42
N ASP A 111 -2.37 -1.05 19.42
CA ASP A 111 -2.34 -1.60 20.78
C ASP A 111 -3.63 -2.34 21.18
N VAL A 112 -4.62 -2.43 20.30
CA VAL A 112 -5.88 -3.15 20.58
C VAL A 112 -5.82 -4.61 20.14
N ALA A 113 -6.44 -5.48 20.93
CA ALA A 113 -6.54 -6.93 20.67
C ALA A 113 -7.83 -7.49 21.30
N PRO A 114 -8.35 -8.62 20.80
CA PRO A 114 -7.93 -9.34 19.59
C PRO A 114 -8.40 -8.63 18.32
N MET A 115 -7.73 -8.85 17.20
CA MET A 115 -8.07 -8.28 15.91
C MET A 115 -8.64 -9.35 14.97
N LEU A 116 -9.60 -9.00 14.11
CA LEU A 116 -10.08 -9.91 13.08
C LEU A 116 -8.94 -10.36 12.16
N PRO A 117 -8.81 -11.66 11.85
CA PRO A 117 -7.71 -12.18 11.03
C PRO A 117 -7.60 -11.56 9.64
N ALA A 118 -8.74 -11.15 9.04
CA ALA A 118 -8.77 -10.49 7.73
C ALA A 118 -8.05 -9.13 7.71
N ASN A 119 -7.86 -8.48 8.88
CA ASN A 119 -7.28 -7.14 9.00
C ASN A 119 -5.75 -7.14 8.96
N ALA A 120 -5.08 -8.23 9.34
CA ALA A 120 -3.62 -8.27 9.45
C ALA A 120 -2.87 -7.84 8.17
N PRO A 121 -3.25 -8.29 6.95
CA PRO A 121 -2.61 -7.82 5.72
C PRO A 121 -2.90 -6.35 5.40
N VAL A 122 -4.05 -5.82 5.83
CA VAL A 122 -4.41 -4.40 5.62
C VAL A 122 -3.58 -3.51 6.55
N LEU A 123 -3.36 -3.92 7.79
CA LEU A 123 -2.46 -3.24 8.73
C LEU A 123 -1.02 -3.25 8.22
N ALA A 124 -0.54 -4.38 7.66
CA ALA A 124 0.77 -4.45 7.04
C ALA A 124 0.90 -3.50 5.83
N ALA A 125 -0.17 -3.36 5.04
CA ALA A 125 -0.24 -2.43 3.92
C ALA A 125 -0.28 -0.96 4.37
N LEU A 126 -1.00 -0.64 5.45
CA LEU A 126 -1.02 0.71 6.06
C LEU A 126 0.36 1.15 6.56
N ALA A 127 1.16 0.21 7.03
CA ALA A 127 2.53 0.48 7.49
C ALA A 127 3.53 0.72 6.34
N LEU A 128 3.10 0.63 5.07
CA LEU A 128 3.92 1.02 3.92
C LEU A 128 3.82 2.53 3.69
N PRO A 129 4.96 3.24 3.52
CA PRO A 129 4.96 4.66 3.21
C PRO A 129 4.23 4.98 1.90
N ALA A 130 3.58 6.13 1.82
CA ALA A 130 2.90 6.58 0.59
C ALA A 130 3.87 6.95 -0.55
N VAL A 131 5.13 7.22 -0.22
CA VAL A 131 6.17 7.59 -1.18
C VAL A 131 7.24 6.52 -1.23
N MET A 132 7.47 5.98 -2.42
CA MET A 132 8.61 5.12 -2.73
C MET A 132 9.66 5.94 -3.46
N ILE A 133 10.92 5.80 -3.07
CA ILE A 133 12.07 6.45 -3.72
C ILE A 133 12.89 5.37 -4.42
N VAL A 134 13.03 5.48 -5.73
CA VAL A 134 13.93 4.63 -6.51
C VAL A 134 15.30 5.32 -6.60
N SER A 135 16.36 4.60 -6.29
CA SER A 135 17.71 5.19 -6.29
C SER A 135 18.19 5.60 -7.69
N ASP A 136 18.98 6.65 -7.73
CA ASP A 136 19.69 7.17 -8.91
C ASP A 136 21.13 7.58 -8.50
N ALA A 137 21.76 6.74 -7.70
CA ALA A 137 23.09 7.00 -7.16
C ALA A 137 24.19 6.85 -8.22
N THR A 138 23.93 6.13 -9.31
CA THR A 138 24.83 6.06 -10.47
C THR A 138 24.98 7.42 -11.14
N ALA A 139 23.88 8.14 -11.35
CA ALA A 139 23.89 9.46 -11.99
C ALA A 139 24.31 10.58 -11.04
N MET A 140 23.87 10.52 -9.79
CA MET A 140 24.05 11.60 -8.81
C MET A 140 25.37 11.51 -8.02
N GLY A 141 25.95 10.32 -7.89
CA GLY A 141 26.98 9.97 -6.92
C GLY A 141 26.40 9.49 -5.60
N ILE A 142 27.01 8.43 -5.01
CA ILE A 142 26.52 7.79 -3.78
C ILE A 142 26.43 8.79 -2.62
N ASP A 143 27.46 9.59 -2.39
CA ASP A 143 27.51 10.52 -1.25
C ASP A 143 26.39 11.55 -1.31
N ARG A 144 26.19 12.18 -2.46
CA ARG A 144 25.14 13.17 -2.66
C ARG A 144 23.75 12.53 -2.58
N TRP A 145 23.57 11.31 -3.08
CA TRP A 145 22.32 10.61 -2.96
C TRP A 145 21.96 10.29 -1.50
N ILE A 146 22.94 9.79 -0.73
CA ILE A 146 22.78 9.50 0.71
C ILE A 146 22.49 10.77 1.52
N GLU A 147 23.15 11.89 1.19
CA GLU A 147 22.89 13.19 1.84
C GLU A 147 21.43 13.60 1.64
N ARG A 148 20.92 13.54 0.41
CA ARG A 148 19.53 13.85 0.11
C ARG A 148 18.55 12.88 0.76
N LEU A 149 18.84 11.57 0.74
CA LEU A 149 18.05 10.59 1.47
C LEU A 149 17.99 10.91 2.96
N THR A 150 19.12 11.26 3.57
CA THR A 150 19.18 11.63 5.00
C THR A 150 18.29 12.83 5.32
N ALA A 151 18.32 13.87 4.51
CA ALA A 151 17.47 15.04 4.68
C ALA A 151 15.97 14.70 4.55
N LEU A 152 15.64 13.79 3.65
CA LEU A 152 14.25 13.37 3.40
C LEU A 152 13.68 12.51 4.53
N VAL A 153 14.40 11.48 4.98
CA VAL A 153 13.87 10.52 5.98
C VAL A 153 13.64 11.15 7.36
N VAL A 154 14.29 12.28 7.65
CA VAL A 154 14.02 13.08 8.86
C VAL A 154 12.63 13.74 8.80
N GLN A 155 12.13 14.02 7.60
CA GLN A 155 10.86 14.73 7.40
C GLN A 155 9.67 13.77 7.22
N GLU A 156 9.90 12.64 6.55
CA GLU A 156 8.86 11.66 6.25
C GLU A 156 9.41 10.23 6.11
N GLN A 157 8.57 9.25 6.40
CA GLN A 157 8.87 7.85 6.12
C GLN A 157 8.74 7.57 4.62
N VAL A 158 9.71 6.85 4.06
CA VAL A 158 9.71 6.44 2.65
C VAL A 158 10.07 4.96 2.51
N LEU A 159 9.59 4.35 1.43
CA LEU A 159 10.07 3.05 0.97
C LEU A 159 11.20 3.29 -0.05
N VAL A 160 12.42 2.93 0.30
CA VAL A 160 13.59 3.11 -0.57
C VAL A 160 13.81 1.84 -1.39
N GLN A 161 13.81 1.96 -2.72
CA GLN A 161 14.22 0.89 -3.63
C GLN A 161 15.62 1.20 -4.16
N VAL A 162 16.62 0.41 -3.77
CA VAL A 162 17.96 0.49 -4.37
C VAL A 162 17.94 -0.27 -5.70
N ARG A 163 18.14 0.47 -6.80
CA ARG A 163 18.10 -0.04 -8.17
C ARG A 163 19.19 0.61 -9.03
N GLU A 164 20.38 0.03 -9.03
CA GLU A 164 21.57 0.54 -9.70
C GLU A 164 22.10 -0.49 -10.71
N LYS A 165 21.50 -0.53 -11.90
CA LYS A 165 21.77 -1.58 -12.91
C LYS A 165 23.21 -1.63 -13.45
N ALA A 166 23.89 -0.49 -13.48
CA ALA A 166 25.24 -0.36 -14.02
C ALA A 166 26.33 -0.30 -12.93
N MET A 167 25.94 -0.38 -11.64
CA MET A 167 26.87 -0.26 -10.52
C MET A 167 27.42 -1.64 -10.13
N GLU A 168 28.72 -1.71 -9.85
CA GLU A 168 29.36 -2.93 -9.35
C GLU A 168 28.77 -3.38 -8.02
N HIS A 169 28.68 -4.69 -7.80
CA HIS A 169 28.04 -5.31 -6.64
C HIS A 169 28.55 -4.77 -5.29
N LEU A 170 29.85 -4.62 -5.11
CA LEU A 170 30.43 -4.06 -3.87
C LEU A 170 29.99 -2.61 -3.60
N ARG A 171 29.84 -1.82 -4.66
CA ARG A 171 29.35 -0.44 -4.54
C ARG A 171 27.85 -0.41 -4.22
N VAL A 172 27.05 -1.32 -4.80
CA VAL A 172 25.63 -1.48 -4.43
C VAL A 172 25.52 -1.90 -2.98
N GLN A 173 26.34 -2.84 -2.50
CA GLN A 173 26.38 -3.26 -1.10
C GLN A 173 26.68 -2.09 -0.16
N HIS A 174 27.67 -1.26 -0.51
CA HIS A 174 27.98 -0.06 0.24
C HIS A 174 26.81 0.94 0.28
N LEU A 175 26.17 1.17 -0.87
CA LEU A 175 24.99 2.03 -0.96
C LEU A 175 23.83 1.51 -0.10
N VAL A 176 23.52 0.20 -0.16
CA VAL A 176 22.46 -0.45 0.65
C VAL A 176 22.75 -0.28 2.14
N SER A 177 23.99 -0.56 2.59
CA SER A 177 24.37 -0.42 4.00
C SER A 177 24.19 1.02 4.49
N ARG A 178 24.61 1.99 3.72
CA ARG A 178 24.45 3.42 4.07
C ARG A 178 22.99 3.85 4.06
N ALA A 179 22.21 3.39 3.08
CA ALA A 179 20.77 3.68 3.01
C ALA A 179 20.02 3.13 4.24
N LEU A 180 20.29 1.88 4.64
CA LEU A 180 19.73 1.27 5.86
C LEU A 180 20.07 2.10 7.11
N THR A 181 21.36 2.43 7.30
CA THR A 181 21.81 3.22 8.45
C THR A 181 21.10 4.58 8.56
N ARG A 182 20.70 5.17 7.43
CA ARG A 182 20.02 6.48 7.42
C ARG A 182 18.49 6.36 7.47
N ALA A 183 17.90 5.31 6.89
CA ALA A 183 16.48 5.18 6.73
C ALA A 183 15.77 4.51 7.93
N GLU A 184 16.34 3.41 8.45
CA GLU A 184 15.70 2.61 9.50
C GLU A 184 15.42 3.36 10.81
N PRO A 185 16.32 4.23 11.33
CA PRO A 185 16.05 4.98 12.57
C PRO A 185 14.80 5.87 12.49
N PHE A 186 14.34 6.21 11.29
CA PHE A 186 13.16 7.03 11.04
C PHE A 186 11.96 6.22 10.55
N GLY A 187 11.99 4.88 10.67
CA GLY A 187 10.90 3.99 10.25
C GLY A 187 10.79 3.78 8.74
N SER A 188 11.72 4.32 7.96
CA SER A 188 11.82 4.06 6.51
C SER A 188 12.40 2.68 6.25
N ARG A 189 11.98 2.04 5.14
CA ARG A 189 12.41 0.68 4.78
C ARG A 189 13.24 0.69 3.50
N VAL A 190 14.17 -0.26 3.38
CA VAL A 190 15.04 -0.38 2.20
C VAL A 190 14.84 -1.75 1.55
N VAL A 191 14.42 -1.76 0.30
CA VAL A 191 14.35 -2.95 -0.55
C VAL A 191 15.36 -2.86 -1.67
N VAL A 192 15.87 -4.00 -2.13
CA VAL A 192 16.85 -4.04 -3.21
C VAL A 192 16.24 -4.71 -4.43
N ASN A 193 16.49 -4.13 -5.60
CA ASN A 193 16.03 -4.70 -6.86
C ASN A 193 16.71 -6.04 -7.14
N SER A 194 15.94 -7.04 -7.58
CA SER A 194 16.39 -8.43 -7.75
C SER A 194 17.53 -8.61 -8.77
N ASP A 195 17.70 -7.68 -9.70
CA ASP A 195 18.83 -7.69 -10.65
C ASP A 195 20.14 -7.13 -10.08
N SER A 196 20.12 -6.56 -8.87
CA SER A 196 21.30 -6.05 -8.18
C SER A 196 22.02 -7.10 -7.32
N GLY A 197 21.45 -8.29 -7.14
CA GLY A 197 21.99 -9.39 -6.33
C GLY A 197 21.25 -9.60 -5.01
N SER A 198 21.82 -10.43 -4.13
CA SER A 198 21.25 -10.77 -2.82
C SER A 198 21.86 -9.91 -1.72
N PHE A 199 21.00 -9.28 -0.91
CA PHE A 199 21.37 -8.41 0.20
C PHE A 199 20.56 -8.77 1.45
N PRO A 200 21.01 -9.77 2.23
CA PRO A 200 20.25 -10.27 3.40
C PRO A 200 19.99 -9.20 4.48
N GLN A 201 20.79 -8.15 4.52
CA GLN A 201 20.61 -7.01 5.44
C GLN A 201 19.49 -6.05 5.02
N ALA A 202 19.04 -6.08 3.76
CA ALA A 202 17.94 -5.24 3.30
C ALA A 202 16.62 -5.69 3.94
N THR A 203 15.67 -4.76 4.13
CA THR A 203 14.33 -5.08 4.63
C THR A 203 13.59 -6.04 3.71
N GLY A 204 13.88 -6.00 2.40
CA GLY A 204 13.22 -6.87 1.44
C GLY A 204 13.80 -6.81 0.04
N ILE A 205 13.07 -7.45 -0.87
CA ILE A 205 13.45 -7.55 -2.28
C ILE A 205 12.33 -6.97 -3.18
N HIS A 206 12.74 -6.29 -4.24
CA HIS A 206 11.85 -5.83 -5.30
C HIS A 206 12.16 -6.60 -6.59
N LEU A 207 11.22 -7.43 -7.04
CA LEU A 207 11.39 -8.22 -8.25
C LEU A 207 11.24 -7.35 -9.50
N THR A 208 12.14 -7.52 -10.47
CA THR A 208 11.88 -7.04 -11.83
C THR A 208 10.67 -7.77 -12.42
N SER A 209 10.01 -7.22 -13.42
CA SER A 209 8.91 -7.91 -14.11
C SER A 209 9.33 -9.27 -14.67
N ARG A 210 10.57 -9.40 -15.19
CA ARG A 210 11.12 -10.67 -15.62
C ARG A 210 11.26 -11.66 -14.46
N ALA A 211 11.92 -11.27 -13.39
CA ALA A 211 12.11 -12.12 -12.21
C ALA A 211 10.77 -12.53 -11.57
N LEU A 212 9.77 -11.64 -11.60
CA LEU A 212 8.41 -11.92 -11.16
C LEU A 212 7.79 -13.05 -12.00
N MET A 213 7.88 -12.98 -13.32
CA MET A 213 7.28 -13.99 -14.22
C MET A 213 8.00 -15.34 -14.18
N GLU A 214 9.30 -15.35 -13.92
CA GLU A 214 10.12 -16.55 -13.75
C GLU A 214 9.94 -17.19 -12.35
N ALA A 215 9.44 -16.44 -11.36
CA ALA A 215 9.31 -16.94 -9.99
C ALA A 215 8.19 -17.98 -9.86
N THR A 216 8.53 -19.14 -9.28
CA THR A 216 7.58 -20.22 -8.97
C THR A 216 7.04 -20.14 -7.55
N ALA A 217 7.72 -19.43 -6.63
CA ALA A 217 7.34 -19.20 -5.25
C ALA A 217 7.75 -17.79 -4.80
N ARG A 218 7.09 -17.30 -3.74
CA ARG A 218 7.47 -16.05 -3.10
C ARG A 218 8.89 -16.14 -2.55
N PRO A 219 9.79 -15.19 -2.82
CA PRO A 219 11.10 -15.12 -2.18
C PRO A 219 11.00 -15.04 -0.65
N ALA A 220 11.97 -15.67 0.02
CA ALA A 220 12.09 -15.62 1.47
C ALA A 220 12.68 -14.27 1.92
N ALA A 221 11.83 -13.25 2.03
CA ALA A 221 12.19 -11.93 2.54
C ALA A 221 11.01 -11.34 3.32
N LEU A 222 11.31 -10.41 4.25
CA LEU A 222 10.32 -9.77 5.10
C LEU A 222 9.32 -8.95 4.26
N LEU A 223 9.83 -8.22 3.25
CA LEU A 223 9.04 -7.41 2.33
C LEU A 223 9.38 -7.77 0.88
N VAL A 224 8.38 -8.15 0.11
CA VAL A 224 8.55 -8.52 -1.31
C VAL A 224 7.57 -7.73 -2.17
N GLY A 225 8.11 -6.96 -3.11
CA GLY A 225 7.32 -6.27 -4.12
C GLY A 225 7.80 -6.58 -5.52
N ALA A 226 7.07 -6.09 -6.52
CA ALA A 226 7.46 -6.28 -7.92
C ALA A 226 7.07 -5.11 -8.82
N SER A 227 7.85 -4.91 -9.89
CA SER A 227 7.45 -4.06 -11.01
C SER A 227 6.47 -4.81 -11.91
N CYS A 228 5.33 -4.17 -12.24
CA CYS A 228 4.28 -4.69 -13.09
C CYS A 228 3.90 -3.66 -14.16
N HIS A 229 3.50 -4.14 -15.36
CA HIS A 229 3.13 -3.29 -16.49
C HIS A 229 1.77 -3.68 -17.09
N ASP A 230 1.24 -4.83 -16.72
CA ASP A 230 0.00 -5.42 -17.26
C ASP A 230 -0.73 -6.31 -16.23
N ALA A 231 -1.89 -6.81 -16.63
CA ALA A 231 -2.74 -7.65 -15.80
C ALA A 231 -2.09 -9.01 -15.45
N ASP A 232 -1.32 -9.59 -16.37
CA ASP A 232 -0.70 -10.93 -16.16
C ASP A 232 0.38 -10.84 -15.08
N GLN A 233 1.18 -9.78 -15.10
CA GLN A 233 2.20 -9.52 -14.07
C GLN A 233 1.58 -9.23 -12.70
N LEU A 234 0.48 -8.46 -12.65
CA LEU A 234 -0.27 -8.25 -11.42
C LEU A 234 -0.88 -9.54 -10.89
N ALA A 235 -1.46 -10.37 -11.76
CA ALA A 235 -2.00 -11.68 -11.38
C ALA A 235 -0.90 -12.61 -10.83
N GLN A 236 0.30 -12.57 -11.41
CA GLN A 236 1.46 -13.30 -10.91
C GLN A 236 1.89 -12.80 -9.52
N ALA A 237 1.93 -11.48 -9.30
CA ALA A 237 2.24 -10.89 -8.01
C ALA A 237 1.22 -11.32 -6.94
N VAL A 238 -0.08 -11.34 -7.28
CA VAL A 238 -1.16 -11.85 -6.42
C VAL A 238 -0.97 -13.34 -6.12
N ARG A 239 -0.69 -14.17 -7.13
CA ARG A 239 -0.47 -15.62 -6.98
C ARG A 239 0.68 -15.94 -6.04
N LEU A 240 1.75 -15.16 -6.10
CA LEU A 240 2.91 -15.30 -5.21
C LEU A 240 2.68 -14.70 -3.81
N GLY A 241 1.59 -13.98 -3.58
CA GLY A 241 1.30 -13.32 -2.31
C GLY A 241 2.29 -12.21 -1.98
N LEU A 242 2.61 -11.35 -2.96
CA LEU A 242 3.53 -10.23 -2.74
C LEU A 242 2.88 -9.16 -1.86
N ASP A 243 3.71 -8.37 -1.17
CA ASP A 243 3.25 -7.35 -0.23
C ASP A 243 2.81 -6.07 -0.94
N TYR A 244 3.37 -5.78 -2.12
CA TYR A 244 2.99 -4.63 -2.94
C TYR A 244 3.40 -4.82 -4.40
N ALA A 245 2.77 -4.06 -5.29
CA ALA A 245 3.18 -3.91 -6.69
C ALA A 245 3.53 -2.45 -7.01
N VAL A 246 4.37 -2.26 -8.02
CA VAL A 246 4.64 -0.97 -8.64
C VAL A 246 4.18 -1.04 -10.09
N LEU A 247 3.17 -0.27 -10.46
CA LEU A 247 2.51 -0.33 -11.77
C LEU A 247 2.79 0.95 -12.57
N GLY A 248 3.23 0.80 -13.80
CA GLY A 248 3.47 1.93 -14.71
C GLY A 248 4.13 1.53 -16.04
N ALA A 249 4.48 2.52 -16.86
CA ALA A 249 4.53 3.97 -16.57
C ALA A 249 3.16 4.63 -16.76
N VAL A 250 2.73 5.45 -15.78
CA VAL A 250 1.42 6.14 -15.83
C VAL A 250 1.47 7.35 -16.75
N LYS A 251 2.51 8.20 -16.65
CA LYS A 251 2.76 9.37 -17.49
C LYS A 251 4.00 9.14 -18.37
N PRO A 252 4.19 9.92 -19.46
CA PRO A 252 5.41 9.84 -20.26
C PRO A 252 6.66 10.01 -19.39
N THR A 253 7.70 9.24 -19.63
CA THR A 253 8.92 9.25 -18.81
C THR A 253 10.18 9.13 -19.68
N ALA A 254 11.23 9.85 -19.29
CA ALA A 254 12.54 9.78 -19.93
C ALA A 254 13.19 8.40 -19.84
N SER A 255 12.82 7.58 -18.86
CA SER A 255 13.35 6.22 -18.68
C SER A 255 12.91 5.24 -19.77
N HIS A 256 11.79 5.53 -20.48
CA HIS A 256 11.26 4.72 -21.57
C HIS A 256 10.71 5.65 -22.67
N PRO A 257 11.60 6.33 -23.41
CA PRO A 257 11.18 7.27 -24.45
C PRO A 257 10.44 6.51 -25.57
N GLY A 258 9.27 7.04 -25.97
CA GLY A 258 8.44 6.45 -27.03
C GLY A 258 7.49 5.33 -26.58
N ALA A 259 7.53 4.88 -25.33
CA ALA A 259 6.52 3.96 -24.81
C ALA A 259 5.19 4.70 -24.55
N THR A 260 4.07 4.10 -24.93
CA THR A 260 2.74 4.63 -24.61
C THR A 260 2.49 4.48 -23.11
N PRO A 261 2.24 5.57 -22.38
CA PRO A 261 1.91 5.49 -20.96
C PRO A 261 0.54 4.84 -20.75
N LEU A 262 0.34 4.27 -19.56
CA LEU A 262 -0.95 3.67 -19.18
C LEU A 262 -2.07 4.72 -19.07
N GLY A 263 -1.75 5.91 -18.57
CA GLY A 263 -2.75 6.87 -18.12
C GLY A 263 -3.45 6.40 -16.83
N TRP A 264 -4.18 7.32 -16.19
CA TRP A 264 -4.81 7.04 -14.91
C TRP A 264 -6.02 6.10 -15.02
N GLU A 265 -6.81 6.20 -16.08
CA GLU A 265 -7.97 5.30 -16.29
C GLU A 265 -7.52 3.82 -16.37
N ARG A 266 -6.52 3.54 -17.20
CA ARG A 266 -5.99 2.18 -17.32
C ARG A 266 -5.28 1.71 -16.07
N PHE A 267 -4.59 2.61 -15.35
CA PHE A 267 -4.02 2.31 -14.05
C PHE A 267 -5.12 1.86 -13.06
N ALA A 268 -6.19 2.65 -12.94
CA ALA A 268 -7.32 2.35 -12.05
C ALA A 268 -7.99 1.00 -12.38
N ASP A 269 -8.18 0.71 -13.67
CA ASP A 269 -8.73 -0.58 -14.12
C ASP A 269 -7.85 -1.76 -13.71
N LEU A 270 -6.52 -1.62 -13.86
CA LEU A 270 -5.56 -2.67 -13.51
C LEU A 270 -5.37 -2.82 -11.99
N ALA A 271 -5.45 -1.73 -11.23
CA ALA A 271 -5.29 -1.74 -9.79
C ALA A 271 -6.56 -2.17 -9.04
N ARG A 272 -7.72 -2.18 -9.73
CA ARG A 272 -9.02 -2.52 -9.14
C ARG A 272 -9.00 -3.94 -8.58
N ASP A 273 -9.58 -4.09 -7.40
CA ASP A 273 -9.81 -5.38 -6.72
C ASP A 273 -8.55 -6.20 -6.41
N LEU A 274 -7.38 -5.57 -6.42
CA LEU A 274 -6.16 -6.24 -6.00
C LEU A 274 -6.08 -6.40 -4.47
N PRO A 275 -5.56 -7.53 -3.97
CA PRO A 275 -5.48 -7.80 -2.53
C PRO A 275 -4.24 -7.21 -1.85
N MET A 276 -3.50 -6.36 -2.55
CA MET A 276 -2.27 -5.71 -2.09
C MET A 276 -2.19 -4.26 -2.57
N PRO A 277 -1.46 -3.38 -1.87
CA PRO A 277 -1.25 -2.00 -2.29
C PRO A 277 -0.47 -1.91 -3.61
N VAL A 278 -0.82 -0.94 -4.45
CA VAL A 278 -0.19 -0.67 -5.74
C VAL A 278 0.37 0.76 -5.74
N TYR A 279 1.67 0.91 -5.97
CA TYR A 279 2.29 2.21 -6.22
C TYR A 279 2.21 2.56 -7.70
N ALA A 280 1.87 3.80 -8.00
CA ALA A 280 1.95 4.34 -9.36
C ALA A 280 3.38 4.82 -9.65
N ILE A 281 3.92 4.52 -10.84
CA ILE A 281 5.25 4.97 -11.27
C ILE A 281 5.22 5.49 -12.70
N GLY A 282 6.18 6.37 -13.04
CA GLY A 282 6.47 6.85 -14.38
C GLY A 282 5.96 8.24 -14.64
N GLY A 283 6.88 9.20 -14.80
CA GLY A 283 6.61 10.62 -15.08
C GLY A 283 5.89 11.36 -13.96
N LEU A 284 5.91 10.81 -12.73
CA LEU A 284 5.19 11.34 -11.57
C LEU A 284 6.09 12.18 -10.67
N THR A 285 5.44 13.06 -9.92
CA THR A 285 6.01 13.89 -8.85
C THR A 285 5.23 13.66 -7.55
N ARG A 286 5.64 14.30 -6.46
CA ARG A 286 4.90 14.26 -5.18
C ARG A 286 3.51 14.88 -5.29
N ALA A 287 3.34 15.89 -6.14
CA ALA A 287 2.05 16.53 -6.36
C ALA A 287 0.99 15.58 -6.95
N ASP A 288 1.42 14.51 -7.60
CA ASP A 288 0.53 13.51 -8.19
C ASP A 288 -0.04 12.51 -7.16
N LEU A 289 0.37 12.57 -5.89
CA LEU A 289 -0.05 11.61 -4.85
C LEU A 289 -1.57 11.60 -4.64
N ALA A 290 -2.20 12.76 -4.62
CA ALA A 290 -3.66 12.86 -4.45
C ALA A 290 -4.39 12.22 -5.63
N GLU A 291 -4.04 12.60 -6.86
CA GLU A 291 -4.59 12.03 -8.09
C GLU A 291 -4.36 10.51 -8.17
N ALA A 292 -3.17 10.03 -7.80
CA ALA A 292 -2.85 8.61 -7.76
C ALA A 292 -3.81 7.85 -6.82
N ARG A 293 -4.08 8.39 -5.63
CA ARG A 293 -5.01 7.79 -4.66
C ARG A 293 -6.45 7.77 -5.15
N GLU A 294 -6.91 8.81 -5.84
CA GLU A 294 -8.23 8.83 -6.47
C GLU A 294 -8.41 7.68 -7.46
N HIS A 295 -7.31 7.26 -8.11
CA HIS A 295 -7.28 6.13 -9.04
C HIS A 295 -6.90 4.78 -8.38
N GLY A 296 -6.94 4.69 -7.05
CA GLY A 296 -6.73 3.43 -6.30
C GLY A 296 -5.28 3.10 -5.98
N ALA A 297 -4.32 4.00 -6.27
CA ALA A 297 -2.95 3.79 -5.84
C ALA A 297 -2.81 3.91 -4.31
N HIS A 298 -1.93 3.11 -3.74
CA HIS A 298 -1.45 3.30 -2.37
C HIS A 298 -0.62 4.58 -2.24
N GLY A 299 0.21 4.83 -3.24
CA GLY A 299 1.14 5.94 -3.27
C GLY A 299 1.85 6.06 -4.61
N VAL A 300 2.92 6.84 -4.63
CA VAL A 300 3.73 7.09 -5.83
C VAL A 300 5.16 6.60 -5.66
N ALA A 301 5.74 6.05 -6.74
CA ALA A 301 7.15 5.70 -6.81
C ALA A 301 7.88 6.72 -7.70
N LEU A 302 8.91 7.35 -7.15
CA LEU A 302 9.64 8.47 -7.73
C LEU A 302 11.10 8.11 -7.97
N LEU A 303 11.65 8.52 -9.10
CA LEU A 303 13.06 8.39 -9.44
C LEU A 303 13.73 9.79 -9.39
N SER A 304 13.75 10.49 -10.51
CA SER A 304 14.41 11.80 -10.64
C SER A 304 13.73 12.92 -9.84
N ALA A 305 12.41 12.83 -9.66
CA ALA A 305 11.60 13.78 -8.89
C ALA A 305 11.53 13.47 -7.37
N ALA A 306 12.30 12.49 -6.91
CA ALA A 306 12.26 12.04 -5.50
C ALA A 306 12.68 13.13 -4.50
N PHE A 307 13.58 14.01 -4.92
CA PHE A 307 14.21 15.02 -4.08
C PHE A 307 13.94 16.46 -4.56
N GLY A 308 12.95 16.66 -5.43
CA GLY A 308 12.52 17.96 -5.97
C GLY A 308 11.49 18.64 -5.13
#